data_5b2b2d4a129d6cbe85ce8648b02fc8a1
#
_entry.id   5b2b2d4a129d6cbe85ce8648b02fc8a1
#
_cell.length_a   1.000
_cell.length_b   1.000
_cell.length_c   1.000
_cell.angle_alpha   90.00
_cell.angle_beta   90.00
_cell.angle_gamma   90.00
#
_symmetry.space_group_name_H-M   'P 1'
#
loop_
_entity.id
_entity.type
_entity.pdbx_description
1 polymer ?
#
loop_
_entity_poly.entity_id
_entity_poly.type
_entity_poly.pdbx_seq_one_letter_code
_entity_poly.pdbx_strand_id
1 'polypeptide(L)'
;MVIQVSLTDTPLPPDAPEREQLAASAWVQIANLFLSHQHRREEVAGDLGLHISDLISLFHLQPGEGVTQRALAEHWSCDASWVTNRIDRLEELGLVERRVSPADRRVKEVWLTDPGLVTRRAGMDGFAQPPEVLDVLSTADLRSLARVLAKLDLPDPTRVEPEATAR
;
A
#
# COMPACT_ATOMS: atom_id res chain seq x y z
N MET A 1 21.45 11.16 0.38
CA MET A 1 21.36 11.76 1.74
C MET A 1 19.99 11.39 2.28
N VAL A 2 19.90 10.33 3.08
CA VAL A 2 18.64 9.88 3.69
C VAL A 2 18.35 10.84 4.83
N ILE A 3 17.29 11.62 4.71
CA ILE A 3 16.79 12.46 5.82
C ILE A 3 16.20 11.49 6.83
N GLN A 4 16.92 11.24 7.91
CA GLN A 4 16.44 10.45 9.03
C GLN A 4 15.45 11.32 9.82
N VAL A 5 14.16 11.23 9.47
CA VAL A 5 13.10 11.88 10.23
C VAL A 5 12.79 11.00 11.43
N SER A 6 13.17 11.46 12.61
CA SER A 6 12.75 10.82 13.87
C SER A 6 11.50 11.53 14.39
N LEU A 7 10.43 10.79 14.62
CA LEU A 7 9.18 11.32 15.19
C LEU A 7 9.23 11.43 16.73
N THR A 8 10.42 11.29 17.33
CA THR A 8 10.59 11.28 18.79
C THR A 8 10.34 12.62 19.48
N ASP A 9 10.17 13.73 18.72
CA ASP A 9 10.09 15.09 19.25
C ASP A 9 8.67 15.70 19.31
N THR A 10 7.62 14.88 19.29
CA THR A 10 6.27 15.40 19.61
C THR A 10 5.92 14.99 21.04
N PRO A 11 6.33 15.76 22.05
CA PRO A 11 5.99 15.42 23.43
C PRO A 11 4.50 15.66 23.65
N LEU A 12 3.81 14.61 24.09
CA LEU A 12 2.53 14.82 24.74
C LEU A 12 2.76 15.68 26.00
N PRO A 13 1.75 16.47 26.41
CA PRO A 13 1.83 17.16 27.68
C PRO A 13 2.20 16.19 28.81
N PRO A 14 3.08 16.56 29.74
CA PRO A 14 3.57 15.66 30.79
C PRO A 14 2.46 15.19 31.74
N ASP A 15 1.31 15.86 31.73
CA ASP A 15 0.10 15.56 32.50
C ASP A 15 -0.95 14.77 31.71
N ALA A 16 -0.63 14.34 30.47
CA ALA A 16 -1.56 13.52 29.68
C ALA A 16 -1.84 12.18 30.38
N PRO A 17 -3.07 11.63 30.26
CA PRO A 17 -3.40 10.32 30.81
C PRO A 17 -2.44 9.22 30.32
N GLU A 18 -2.08 8.28 31.19
CA GLU A 18 -1.15 7.17 30.89
C GLU A 18 -1.50 6.45 29.60
N ARG A 19 -2.81 6.21 29.35
CA ARG A 19 -3.30 5.56 28.13
C ARG A 19 -2.90 6.33 26.86
N GLU A 20 -2.96 7.65 26.89
CA GLU A 20 -2.61 8.51 25.75
C GLU A 20 -1.10 8.52 25.52
N GLN A 21 -0.31 8.56 26.60
CA GLN A 21 1.15 8.47 26.53
C GLN A 21 1.59 7.14 25.90
N LEU A 22 0.99 6.02 26.33
CA LEU A 22 1.28 4.69 25.80
C LEU A 22 0.86 4.57 24.33
N ALA A 23 -0.30 5.11 23.95
CA ALA A 23 -0.77 5.10 22.56
C ALA A 23 0.16 5.91 21.65
N ALA A 24 0.58 7.10 22.07
CA ALA A 24 1.53 7.92 21.32
C ALA A 24 2.90 7.25 21.19
N SER A 25 3.41 6.66 22.27
CA SER A 25 4.67 5.92 22.24
C SER A 25 4.61 4.74 21.27
N ALA A 26 3.54 3.94 21.31
CA ALA A 26 3.33 2.83 20.40
C ALA A 26 3.25 3.30 18.93
N TRP A 27 2.52 4.39 18.67
CA TRP A 27 2.41 4.97 17.34
C TRP A 27 3.75 5.44 16.79
N VAL A 28 4.54 6.16 17.60
CA VAL A 28 5.89 6.61 17.22
C VAL A 28 6.77 5.43 16.83
N GLN A 29 6.74 4.33 17.60
CA GLN A 29 7.54 3.14 17.28
C GLN A 29 7.10 2.48 15.97
N ILE A 30 5.79 2.37 15.73
CA ILE A 30 5.25 1.84 14.47
C ILE A 30 5.66 2.73 13.29
N ALA A 31 5.51 4.04 13.44
CA ALA A 31 5.87 5.00 12.40
C ALA A 31 7.37 5.00 12.09
N ASN A 32 8.22 4.95 13.12
CA ASN A 32 9.68 4.86 12.93
C ASN A 32 10.06 3.53 12.25
N LEU A 33 9.46 2.41 12.63
CA LEU A 33 9.65 1.12 11.97
C LEU A 33 9.30 1.22 10.49
N PHE A 34 8.16 1.80 10.16
CA PHE A 34 7.72 1.99 8.77
C PHE A 34 8.67 2.89 7.98
N LEU A 35 9.03 4.05 8.53
CA LEU A 35 9.89 5.03 7.88
C LEU A 35 11.32 4.51 7.66
N SER A 36 11.88 3.79 8.63
CA SER A 36 13.25 3.24 8.53
C SER A 36 13.37 2.12 7.49
N HIS A 37 12.26 1.50 7.07
CA HIS A 37 12.26 0.40 6.11
C HIS A 37 11.70 0.78 4.72
N GLN A 38 11.58 2.07 4.42
CA GLN A 38 11.09 2.52 3.10
C GLN A 38 12.01 2.09 1.95
N HIS A 39 13.34 2.09 2.16
CA HIS A 39 14.32 1.68 1.14
C HIS A 39 14.08 0.25 0.64
N ARG A 40 13.65 -0.68 1.52
CA ARG A 40 13.33 -2.05 1.13
C ARG A 40 12.19 -2.13 0.11
N ARG A 41 11.23 -1.23 0.19
CA ARG A 41 10.12 -1.15 -0.77
C ARG A 41 10.60 -0.70 -2.14
N GLU A 42 11.56 0.21 -2.17
CA GLU A 42 12.23 0.67 -3.40
C GLU A 42 13.09 -0.44 -4.00
N GLU A 43 13.80 -1.23 -3.19
CA GLU A 43 14.56 -2.41 -3.61
C GLU A 43 13.66 -3.45 -4.25
N VAL A 44 12.56 -3.85 -3.59
CA VAL A 44 11.60 -4.82 -4.14
C VAL A 44 11.02 -4.33 -5.48
N ALA A 45 10.70 -3.05 -5.61
CA ALA A 45 10.23 -2.49 -6.87
C ALA A 45 11.34 -2.52 -7.95
N GLY A 46 12.57 -2.14 -7.57
CA GLY A 46 13.75 -2.17 -8.44
C GLY A 46 14.09 -3.56 -8.97
N ASP A 47 14.00 -4.60 -8.13
CA ASP A 47 14.20 -6.00 -8.50
C ASP A 47 13.17 -6.48 -9.54
N LEU A 48 11.99 -5.87 -9.55
CA LEU A 48 10.94 -6.11 -10.54
C LEU A 48 11.02 -5.18 -11.75
N GLY A 49 12.05 -4.32 -11.83
CA GLY A 49 12.23 -3.36 -12.92
C GLY A 49 11.23 -2.20 -12.90
N LEU A 50 10.63 -1.92 -11.74
CA LEU A 50 9.58 -0.92 -11.57
C LEU A 50 10.03 0.23 -10.67
N HIS A 51 9.38 1.38 -10.84
CA HIS A 51 9.37 2.40 -9.80
C HIS A 51 8.38 2.00 -8.70
N ILE A 52 8.67 2.36 -7.44
CA ILE A 52 7.83 2.00 -6.29
C ILE A 52 6.36 2.42 -6.46
N SER A 53 6.11 3.58 -7.06
CA SER A 53 4.76 4.06 -7.30
C SER A 53 3.98 3.24 -8.36
N ASP A 54 4.69 2.63 -9.33
CA ASP A 54 4.09 1.72 -10.32
C ASP A 54 3.66 0.42 -9.63
N LEU A 55 4.55 -0.13 -8.80
CA LEU A 55 4.27 -1.35 -8.03
C LEU A 55 3.11 -1.16 -7.06
N ILE A 56 3.08 -0.04 -6.31
CA ILE A 56 1.96 0.28 -5.41
C ILE A 56 0.64 0.40 -6.21
N SER A 57 0.68 1.01 -7.39
CA SER A 57 -0.52 1.12 -8.24
C SER A 57 -1.06 -0.26 -8.65
N LEU A 58 -0.18 -1.23 -8.93
CA LEU A 58 -0.60 -2.61 -9.20
C LEU A 58 -1.29 -3.27 -8.00
N PHE A 59 -0.90 -2.94 -6.77
CA PHE A 59 -1.52 -3.53 -5.58
C PHE A 59 -3.00 -3.16 -5.44
N HIS A 60 -3.40 -2.00 -5.95
CA HIS A 60 -4.79 -1.54 -5.92
C HIS A 60 -5.68 -2.21 -6.99
N LEU A 61 -5.10 -2.93 -7.95
CA LEU A 61 -5.84 -3.68 -8.94
C LEU A 61 -6.07 -5.11 -8.45
N GLN A 62 -7.33 -5.53 -8.35
CA GLN A 62 -7.65 -6.86 -7.86
C GLN A 62 -7.64 -7.89 -8.99
N PRO A 63 -7.15 -9.12 -8.75
CA PRO A 63 -7.17 -10.20 -9.73
C PRO A 63 -8.58 -10.51 -10.20
N GLY A 64 -8.81 -10.48 -11.52
CA GLY A 64 -10.10 -10.82 -12.11
C GLY A 64 -11.17 -9.72 -12.01
N GLU A 65 -10.82 -8.53 -11.52
CA GLU A 65 -11.73 -7.38 -11.40
C GLU A 65 -11.23 -6.20 -12.23
N GLY A 66 -12.15 -5.55 -12.95
CA GLY A 66 -11.88 -4.30 -13.65
C GLY A 66 -12.20 -3.11 -12.75
N VAL A 67 -11.38 -2.08 -12.82
CA VAL A 67 -11.60 -0.84 -12.07
C VAL A 67 -11.57 0.35 -13.03
N THR A 68 -12.48 1.31 -12.84
CA THR A 68 -12.51 2.53 -13.65
C THR A 68 -11.38 3.48 -13.23
N GLN A 69 -10.85 4.26 -14.17
CA GLN A 69 -9.86 5.30 -13.82
C GLN A 69 -10.43 6.34 -12.85
N ARG A 70 -11.73 6.54 -12.87
CA ARG A 70 -12.42 7.42 -11.94
C ARG A 70 -12.36 6.88 -10.51
N ALA A 71 -12.71 5.59 -10.31
CA ALA A 71 -12.61 4.95 -9.00
C ALA A 71 -11.17 4.97 -8.46
N LEU A 72 -10.18 4.79 -9.34
CA LEU A 72 -8.75 4.94 -8.98
C LEU A 72 -8.42 6.37 -8.55
N ALA A 73 -8.92 7.39 -9.26
CA ALA A 73 -8.67 8.79 -8.91
C ALA A 73 -9.29 9.15 -7.55
N GLU A 74 -10.50 8.68 -7.29
CA GLU A 74 -11.17 8.86 -5.99
C GLU A 74 -10.41 8.15 -4.87
N HIS A 75 -10.01 6.89 -5.07
CA HIS A 75 -9.25 6.10 -4.10
C HIS A 75 -7.87 6.71 -3.79
N TRP A 76 -7.15 7.16 -4.82
CA TRP A 76 -5.83 7.78 -4.65
C TRP A 76 -5.89 9.25 -4.27
N SER A 77 -7.08 9.83 -4.19
CA SER A 77 -7.29 11.26 -3.90
C SER A 77 -6.44 12.17 -4.79
N CYS A 78 -6.39 11.85 -6.10
CA CYS A 78 -5.60 12.57 -7.09
C CYS A 78 -6.44 12.93 -8.33
N ASP A 79 -5.88 13.77 -9.20
CA ASP A 79 -6.57 14.16 -10.43
C ASP A 79 -6.55 13.04 -11.50
N ALA A 80 -7.50 13.12 -12.45
CA ALA A 80 -7.64 12.13 -13.50
C ALA A 80 -6.44 12.08 -14.45
N SER A 81 -5.71 13.17 -14.61
CA SER A 81 -4.53 13.22 -15.51
C SER A 81 -3.39 12.43 -14.92
N TRP A 82 -3.21 12.48 -13.60
CA TRP A 82 -2.21 11.69 -12.89
C TRP A 82 -2.51 10.18 -13.02
N VAL A 83 -3.78 9.77 -12.84
CA VAL A 83 -4.20 8.37 -13.04
C VAL A 83 -3.95 7.94 -14.48
N THR A 84 -4.33 8.76 -15.46
CA THR A 84 -4.14 8.43 -16.85
C THR A 84 -2.68 8.16 -17.18
N ASN A 85 -1.76 9.06 -16.79
CA ASN A 85 -0.33 8.89 -17.01
C ASN A 85 0.22 7.62 -16.32
N ARG A 86 -0.29 7.30 -15.13
CA ARG A 86 0.11 6.09 -14.39
C ARG A 86 -0.34 4.82 -15.10
N ILE A 87 -1.59 4.79 -15.55
CA ILE A 87 -2.15 3.63 -16.26
C ILE A 87 -1.52 3.47 -17.63
N ASP A 88 -1.24 4.57 -18.36
CA ASP A 88 -0.54 4.52 -19.65
C ASP A 88 0.82 3.85 -19.49
N ARG A 89 1.59 4.24 -18.48
CA ARG A 89 2.89 3.63 -18.18
C ARG A 89 2.78 2.14 -17.84
N LEU A 90 1.81 1.74 -17.00
CA LEU A 90 1.60 0.32 -16.67
C LEU A 90 1.16 -0.49 -17.89
N GLU A 91 0.40 0.10 -18.82
CA GLU A 91 -0.01 -0.51 -20.07
C GLU A 91 1.17 -0.65 -21.05
N GLU A 92 2.05 0.38 -21.15
CA GLU A 92 3.32 0.29 -21.90
C GLU A 92 4.24 -0.82 -21.39
N LEU A 93 4.24 -1.08 -20.07
CA LEU A 93 4.97 -2.17 -19.45
C LEU A 93 4.27 -3.54 -19.62
N GLY A 94 3.08 -3.56 -20.20
CA GLY A 94 2.30 -4.78 -20.42
C GLY A 94 1.71 -5.38 -19.12
N LEU A 95 1.65 -4.62 -18.03
CA LEU A 95 1.20 -5.08 -16.72
C LEU A 95 -0.31 -4.91 -16.53
N VAL A 96 -0.91 -3.99 -17.26
CA VAL A 96 -2.36 -3.75 -17.29
C VAL A 96 -2.85 -3.59 -18.72
N GLU A 97 -4.14 -3.70 -18.89
CA GLU A 97 -4.82 -3.39 -20.15
C GLU A 97 -6.15 -2.69 -19.88
N ARG A 98 -6.60 -1.88 -20.85
CA ARG A 98 -7.92 -1.25 -20.82
C ARG A 98 -8.92 -2.09 -21.59
N ARG A 99 -9.99 -2.49 -20.94
CA ARG A 99 -11.13 -3.20 -21.55
C ARG A 99 -12.39 -2.37 -21.48
N VAL A 100 -13.29 -2.56 -22.44
CA VAL A 100 -14.63 -1.97 -22.38
C VAL A 100 -15.40 -2.65 -21.24
N SER A 101 -16.02 -1.83 -20.37
CA SER A 101 -16.82 -2.38 -19.28
C SER A 101 -18.00 -3.22 -19.81
N PRO A 102 -18.24 -4.40 -19.25
CA PRO A 102 -19.40 -5.19 -19.62
C PRO A 102 -20.72 -4.55 -19.18
N ALA A 103 -20.69 -3.65 -18.19
CA ALA A 103 -21.86 -2.95 -17.68
C ALA A 103 -22.23 -1.71 -18.50
N ASP A 104 -21.22 -0.95 -19.01
CA ASP A 104 -21.43 0.21 -19.86
C ASP A 104 -20.31 0.33 -20.91
N ARG A 105 -20.67 0.18 -22.18
CA ARG A 105 -19.74 0.26 -23.31
C ARG A 105 -19.05 1.61 -23.48
N ARG A 106 -19.50 2.65 -22.81
CA ARG A 106 -18.88 3.99 -22.81
C ARG A 106 -17.72 4.09 -21.81
N VAL A 107 -17.66 3.15 -20.86
CA VAL A 107 -16.67 3.13 -19.81
C VAL A 107 -15.58 2.13 -20.14
N LYS A 108 -14.33 2.51 -19.87
CA LYS A 108 -13.19 1.60 -19.91
C LYS A 108 -12.75 1.29 -18.48
N GLU A 109 -12.48 0.03 -18.25
CA GLU A 109 -11.91 -0.49 -17.01
C GLU A 109 -10.46 -0.90 -17.22
N VAL A 110 -9.67 -0.76 -16.19
CA VAL A 110 -8.29 -1.20 -16.13
C VAL A 110 -8.26 -2.59 -15.50
N TRP A 111 -7.60 -3.51 -16.16
CA TRP A 111 -7.48 -4.92 -15.74
C TRP A 111 -6.01 -5.30 -15.66
N LEU A 112 -5.68 -6.17 -14.69
CA LEU A 112 -4.35 -6.81 -14.66
C LEU A 112 -4.22 -7.79 -15.83
N THR A 113 -3.06 -7.78 -16.49
CA THR A 113 -2.64 -8.84 -17.41
C THR A 113 -2.03 -10.03 -16.63
N ASP A 114 -1.76 -11.16 -17.29
CA ASP A 114 -1.04 -12.27 -16.65
C ASP A 114 0.35 -11.84 -16.13
N PRO A 115 1.19 -11.10 -16.89
CA PRO A 115 2.42 -10.51 -16.35
C PRO A 115 2.15 -9.58 -15.16
N GLY A 116 1.11 -8.75 -15.21
CA GLY A 116 0.71 -7.87 -14.12
C GLY A 116 0.35 -8.62 -12.84
N LEU A 117 -0.38 -9.74 -12.96
CA LEU A 117 -0.70 -10.62 -11.84
C LEU A 117 0.55 -11.22 -11.18
N VAL A 118 1.49 -11.71 -12.00
CA VAL A 118 2.76 -12.27 -11.50
C VAL A 118 3.58 -11.20 -10.80
N THR A 119 3.74 -10.03 -11.42
CA THR A 119 4.49 -8.89 -10.86
C THR A 119 3.88 -8.38 -9.57
N ARG A 120 2.54 -8.20 -9.55
CA ARG A 120 1.81 -7.81 -8.34
C ARG A 120 2.05 -8.79 -7.20
N ARG A 121 1.94 -10.09 -7.46
CA ARG A 121 2.16 -11.12 -6.45
C ARG A 121 3.59 -11.08 -5.92
N ALA A 122 4.59 -11.07 -6.79
CA ALA A 122 6.00 -11.00 -6.40
C ALA A 122 6.29 -9.76 -5.53
N GLY A 123 5.72 -8.60 -5.89
CA GLY A 123 5.84 -7.39 -5.10
C GLY A 123 5.20 -7.51 -3.72
N MET A 124 4.00 -8.08 -3.63
CA MET A 124 3.32 -8.30 -2.33
C MET A 124 4.10 -9.29 -1.47
N ASP A 125 4.60 -10.38 -2.05
CA ASP A 125 5.41 -11.37 -1.34
C ASP A 125 6.71 -10.73 -0.81
N GLY A 126 7.36 -9.85 -1.60
CA GLY A 126 8.54 -9.09 -1.17
C GLY A 126 8.24 -8.10 -0.04
N PHE A 127 7.09 -7.40 -0.11
CA PHE A 127 6.67 -6.47 0.96
C PHE A 127 6.26 -7.20 2.25
N ALA A 128 5.76 -8.42 2.15
CA ALA A 128 5.35 -9.24 3.28
C ALA A 128 6.54 -9.87 4.04
N GLN A 129 7.76 -9.81 3.47
CA GLN A 129 8.93 -10.33 4.17
C GLN A 129 9.20 -9.50 5.44
N PRO A 130 9.35 -10.15 6.59
CA PRO A 130 9.62 -9.44 7.83
C PRO A 130 10.99 -8.74 7.75
N PRO A 131 11.10 -7.51 8.26
CA PRO A 131 12.38 -6.81 8.32
C PRO A 131 13.27 -7.42 9.41
N GLU A 132 14.60 -7.43 9.16
CA GLU A 132 15.62 -8.00 10.06
C GLU A 132 15.58 -7.42 11.48
N VAL A 133 15.09 -6.20 11.66
CA VAL A 133 14.95 -5.58 12.97
C VAL A 133 14.07 -6.42 13.92
N LEU A 134 13.22 -7.27 13.39
CA LEU A 134 12.38 -8.18 14.22
C LEU A 134 13.15 -9.40 14.72
N ASP A 135 14.35 -9.69 14.21
CA ASP A 135 15.17 -10.85 14.61
C ASP A 135 15.66 -10.74 16.05
N VAL A 136 15.70 -9.53 16.62
CA VAL A 136 16.06 -9.30 18.02
C VAL A 136 14.97 -9.76 18.98
N LEU A 137 13.74 -10.01 18.50
CA LEU A 137 12.60 -10.38 19.32
C LEU A 137 12.54 -11.89 19.52
N SER A 138 12.27 -12.31 20.75
CA SER A 138 11.97 -13.71 21.04
C SER A 138 10.66 -14.15 20.38
N THR A 139 10.49 -15.48 20.20
CA THR A 139 9.21 -16.03 19.71
C THR A 139 8.02 -15.63 20.59
N ALA A 140 8.22 -15.44 21.89
CA ALA A 140 7.16 -15.00 22.80
C ALA A 140 6.77 -13.53 22.55
N ASP A 141 7.74 -12.67 22.27
CA ASP A 141 7.52 -11.27 21.94
C ASP A 141 6.80 -11.15 20.57
N LEU A 142 7.26 -11.86 19.56
CA LEU A 142 6.63 -11.90 18.24
C LEU A 142 5.16 -12.35 18.33
N ARG A 143 4.88 -13.39 19.13
CA ARG A 143 3.50 -13.86 19.36
C ARG A 143 2.65 -12.79 20.05
N SER A 144 3.22 -12.06 20.99
CA SER A 144 2.54 -10.97 21.70
C SER A 144 2.27 -9.80 20.79
N LEU A 145 3.26 -9.39 19.98
CA LEU A 145 3.14 -8.33 18.99
C LEU A 145 2.03 -8.67 17.97
N ALA A 146 2.10 -9.86 17.36
CA ALA A 146 1.10 -10.30 16.38
C ALA A 146 -0.33 -10.30 16.98
N ARG A 147 -0.49 -10.77 18.21
CA ARG A 147 -1.78 -10.79 18.92
C ARG A 147 -2.32 -9.39 19.19
N VAL A 148 -1.44 -8.42 19.52
CA VAL A 148 -1.85 -7.04 19.77
C VAL A 148 -2.25 -6.36 18.45
N LEU A 149 -1.44 -6.49 17.40
CA LEU A 149 -1.75 -5.93 16.08
C LEU A 149 -3.04 -6.51 15.48
N ALA A 150 -3.31 -7.79 15.68
CA ALA A 150 -4.55 -8.43 15.21
C ALA A 150 -5.84 -7.88 15.86
N LYS A 151 -5.74 -7.09 16.95
CA LYS A 151 -6.90 -6.39 17.53
C LYS A 151 -7.25 -5.09 16.81
N LEU A 152 -6.34 -4.62 15.95
CA LEU A 152 -6.57 -3.46 15.11
C LEU A 152 -7.35 -3.94 13.90
N ASP A 153 -8.62 -3.53 13.79
CA ASP A 153 -9.44 -3.79 12.61
C ASP A 153 -9.03 -2.80 11.51
N LEU A 154 -7.98 -3.16 10.79
CA LEU A 154 -7.43 -2.31 9.73
C LEU A 154 -8.09 -2.68 8.40
N PRO A 155 -8.58 -1.68 7.64
CA PRO A 155 -9.07 -1.92 6.30
C PRO A 155 -7.92 -2.40 5.40
N ASP A 156 -8.24 -3.18 4.37
CA ASP A 156 -7.28 -3.53 3.32
C ASP A 156 -6.87 -2.26 2.54
N PRO A 157 -5.64 -1.76 2.67
CA PRO A 157 -5.23 -0.52 2.02
C PRO A 157 -5.11 -0.66 0.50
N THR A 158 -5.16 -1.88 -0.02
CA THR A 158 -5.03 -2.15 -1.46
C THR A 158 -6.38 -2.28 -2.16
N ARG A 159 -7.49 -2.33 -1.41
CA ARG A 159 -8.82 -2.50 -1.98
C ARG A 159 -9.41 -1.17 -2.43
N VAL A 160 -9.61 -1.03 -3.72
CA VAL A 160 -10.41 0.06 -4.30
C VAL A 160 -11.89 -0.31 -4.16
N GLU A 161 -12.66 0.51 -3.46
CA GLU A 161 -14.11 0.31 -3.40
C GLU A 161 -14.72 0.52 -4.78
N PRO A 162 -15.57 -0.40 -5.27
CA PRO A 162 -16.28 -0.18 -6.53
C PRO A 162 -17.19 1.03 -6.38
N GLU A 163 -17.32 1.82 -7.46
CA GLU A 163 -18.26 2.95 -7.48
C GLU A 163 -19.62 2.47 -6.97
N ALA A 164 -20.14 3.14 -5.95
CA ALA A 164 -21.52 2.92 -5.51
C ALA A 164 -22.40 3.19 -6.73
N THR A 165 -23.02 2.15 -7.29
CA THR A 165 -23.94 2.28 -8.42
C THR A 165 -25.02 3.26 -8.01
N ALA A 166 -24.91 4.51 -8.50
CA ALA A 166 -25.95 5.51 -8.31
C ALA A 166 -27.24 4.94 -8.92
N ARG A 167 -28.17 4.62 -8.01
CA ARG A 167 -29.54 4.22 -8.37
C ARG A 167 -30.33 5.45 -8.79
#